data_9e4818a6b4d76a36f421f12f9639b1ab
#
_entry.id   9e4818a6b4d76a36f421f12f9639b1ab
#
_cell.length_a   1.000
_cell.length_b   1.000
_cell.length_c   1.000
_cell.angle_alpha   90.00
_cell.angle_beta   90.00
_cell.angle_gamma   90.00
#
_symmetry.space_group_name_H-M   'P 1'
#
loop_
_entity.id
_entity.type
_entity.pdbx_description
1 polymer ?
#
loop_
_entity_poly.entity_id
_entity_poly.type
_entity_poly.pdbx_seq_one_letter_code
_entity_poly.pdbx_strand_id
1 'polypeptide(L)'
;MTPADLKKEAGKGPYKGMPRTQIFKRKIIDKRPFTLNNGQKVNGTNWDEKSLILFVGTRKISLKEIKKDPDFGGGGSGAGADVTAIVECGQALVCSLVYNVLKRAIKWEDLTLEGLQAAMEYCDLSDSLDTIIERSPPEWVQSYVKSANILYKNYKMSGTPVYFHRGSTFMNEVYASKKIVYDADKKSDNPQAPGSFSDDKWNPGDIWMTTLKKVPTISSDSWSSLNKDIYDLARAKKLVGVSLKKVGATAHIEEYNALSAKENKDYRYGGFRVTSATERGPLPPFFNSIDLYMTVGEKEIQFRATSGEASWQGEIKGATAAGGKIGGGNVNFYLKKYTGEGVFDREEKEVITFTKSKDFFKEFYRLYKKHFDGTILPYEDFVINANLKQKESAGYLFSKYMNMKFIDIFLSANVQTRNKIATDFLRYAASNTDQSSFFVKIS
;
A
#
# COMPACT_ATOMS: atom_id res chain seq x y z
N MET A 1 18.97 15.91 -23.59
CA MET A 1 18.14 14.70 -23.40
C MET A 1 17.03 15.10 -22.47
N THR A 2 15.80 14.87 -22.88
CA THR A 2 14.62 15.09 -22.09
C THR A 2 14.28 13.83 -21.27
N PRO A 3 13.45 13.93 -20.24
CA PRO A 3 12.93 12.75 -19.54
C PRO A 3 12.23 11.74 -20.45
N ALA A 4 11.58 12.21 -21.50
CA ALA A 4 11.01 11.35 -22.54
C ALA A 4 12.08 10.57 -23.30
N ASP A 5 13.27 11.12 -23.49
CA ASP A 5 14.40 10.42 -24.10
C ASP A 5 14.96 9.32 -23.20
N LEU A 6 14.99 9.54 -21.87
CA LEU A 6 15.37 8.51 -20.89
C LEU A 6 14.39 7.33 -20.89
N LYS A 7 13.10 7.59 -21.10
CA LYS A 7 12.09 6.54 -21.25
C LYS A 7 12.30 5.70 -22.51
N LYS A 8 12.67 6.35 -23.63
CA LYS A 8 13.02 5.65 -24.88
C LYS A 8 14.30 4.83 -24.72
N GLU A 9 15.29 5.35 -24.01
CA GLU A 9 16.55 4.66 -23.76
C GLU A 9 16.42 3.47 -22.83
N ALA A 10 15.51 3.52 -21.84
CA ALA A 10 15.16 2.37 -21.00
C ALA A 10 14.59 1.19 -21.81
N GLY A 11 14.07 1.43 -23.01
CA GLY A 11 13.54 0.41 -23.90
C GLY A 11 14.56 -0.18 -24.90
N LYS A 12 15.72 0.45 -25.10
CA LYS A 12 16.68 0.08 -26.18
C LYS A 12 18.13 0.30 -25.78
N GLY A 13 19.04 -0.48 -26.38
CA GLY A 13 20.49 -0.28 -26.26
C GLY A 13 21.08 -0.65 -24.90
N PRO A 14 22.22 -0.04 -24.49
CA PRO A 14 22.96 -0.42 -23.29
C PRO A 14 22.21 -0.18 -21.97
N TYR A 15 21.11 0.55 -22.01
CA TYR A 15 20.28 0.87 -20.84
C TYR A 15 18.98 0.06 -20.78
N LYS A 16 18.80 -0.93 -21.68
CA LYS A 16 17.59 -1.75 -21.72
C LYS A 16 17.34 -2.43 -20.36
N GLY A 17 16.16 -2.23 -19.82
CA GLY A 17 15.77 -2.79 -18.52
C GLY A 17 16.30 -2.05 -17.29
N MET A 18 17.15 -1.02 -17.47
CA MET A 18 17.61 -0.23 -16.34
C MET A 18 16.52 0.72 -15.81
N PRO A 19 16.41 0.90 -14.48
CA PRO A 19 15.61 1.96 -13.90
C PRO A 19 16.03 3.35 -14.44
N ARG A 20 15.06 4.24 -14.66
CA ARG A 20 15.31 5.59 -15.18
C ARG A 20 16.31 6.40 -14.33
N THR A 21 16.26 6.21 -13.03
CA THR A 21 17.21 6.82 -12.07
C THR A 21 18.63 6.32 -12.30
N GLN A 22 18.82 5.05 -12.64
CA GLN A 22 20.14 4.49 -12.93
C GLN A 22 20.65 4.97 -14.29
N ILE A 23 19.78 5.08 -15.29
CA ILE A 23 20.11 5.68 -16.60
C ILE A 23 20.54 7.14 -16.39
N PHE A 24 19.79 7.87 -15.60
CA PHE A 24 20.10 9.26 -15.25
C PHE A 24 21.45 9.39 -14.55
N LYS A 25 21.73 8.57 -13.53
CA LYS A 25 23.04 8.52 -12.86
C LYS A 25 24.18 8.23 -13.82
N ARG A 26 24.04 7.20 -14.67
CA ARG A 26 25.09 6.86 -15.65
C ARG A 26 25.33 7.96 -16.66
N LYS A 27 24.29 8.65 -17.12
CA LYS A 27 24.46 9.79 -18.03
C LYS A 27 25.11 10.99 -17.37
N ILE A 28 24.84 11.22 -16.09
CA ILE A 28 25.53 12.21 -15.29
C ILE A 28 27.01 11.83 -15.13
N ILE A 29 27.29 10.59 -14.78
CA ILE A 29 28.64 10.03 -14.66
C ILE A 29 29.37 10.11 -16.00
N ASP A 30 28.71 9.75 -17.10
CA ASP A 30 29.23 9.85 -18.45
C ASP A 30 29.36 11.30 -18.96
N LYS A 31 29.05 12.30 -18.14
CA LYS A 31 29.11 13.74 -18.43
C LYS A 31 28.35 14.18 -19.68
N ARG A 32 27.31 13.44 -20.06
CA ARG A 32 26.48 13.77 -21.24
C ARG A 32 25.49 14.87 -20.92
N PRO A 33 25.36 15.90 -21.76
CA PRO A 33 24.41 16.98 -21.55
C PRO A 33 22.97 16.45 -21.61
N PHE A 34 22.11 16.95 -20.72
CA PHE A 34 20.66 16.67 -20.74
C PHE A 34 19.89 17.91 -20.30
N THR A 35 18.59 17.93 -20.55
CA THR A 35 17.71 19.06 -20.18
C THR A 35 16.67 18.57 -19.14
N LEU A 36 16.54 19.31 -18.05
CA LEU A 36 15.50 19.10 -17.05
C LEU A 36 14.13 19.59 -17.58
N ASN A 37 13.03 19.11 -17.00
CA ASN A 37 11.67 19.54 -17.41
C ASN A 37 11.41 21.04 -17.29
N ASN A 38 12.13 21.73 -16.44
CA ASN A 38 12.06 23.19 -16.33
C ASN A 38 12.83 23.93 -17.44
N GLY A 39 13.30 23.22 -18.47
CA GLY A 39 14.08 23.76 -19.59
C GLY A 39 15.56 24.02 -19.29
N GLN A 40 16.02 23.73 -18.07
CA GLN A 40 17.40 23.97 -17.69
C GLN A 40 18.32 22.93 -18.35
N LYS A 41 19.29 23.41 -19.10
CA LYS A 41 20.38 22.60 -19.67
C LYS A 41 21.40 22.27 -18.61
N VAL A 42 21.72 20.99 -18.49
CA VAL A 42 22.70 20.46 -17.57
C VAL A 42 23.89 19.93 -18.38
N ASN A 43 25.01 20.61 -18.30
CA ASN A 43 26.25 20.25 -18.97
C ASN A 43 27.33 19.92 -17.95
N GLY A 44 28.03 18.80 -18.11
CA GLY A 44 29.18 18.48 -17.26
C GLY A 44 28.76 18.27 -15.79
N THR A 45 27.98 17.26 -15.54
CA THR A 45 27.54 16.91 -14.20
C THR A 45 28.62 16.14 -13.46
N ASN A 46 28.80 16.46 -12.20
CA ASN A 46 29.62 15.72 -11.26
C ASN A 46 28.69 14.96 -10.29
N TRP A 47 28.90 13.66 -10.19
CA TRP A 47 28.37 12.84 -9.11
C TRP A 47 29.44 12.76 -8.04
N ASP A 48 29.12 13.20 -6.85
CA ASP A 48 29.96 12.94 -5.69
C ASP A 48 29.71 11.50 -5.24
N GLU A 49 30.69 10.63 -5.43
CA GLU A 49 30.59 9.20 -5.05
C GLU A 49 30.43 9.01 -3.53
N LYS A 50 30.83 10.00 -2.74
CA LYS A 50 30.71 9.98 -1.28
C LYS A 50 29.36 10.48 -0.77
N SER A 51 28.58 11.14 -1.60
CA SER A 51 27.25 11.65 -1.23
C SER A 51 26.20 11.24 -2.23
N LEU A 52 24.95 11.13 -1.78
CA LEU A 52 23.80 10.87 -2.63
C LEU A 52 23.26 12.14 -3.31
N ILE A 53 23.98 13.25 -3.24
CA ILE A 53 23.57 14.53 -3.79
C ILE A 53 24.08 14.65 -5.23
N LEU A 54 23.18 14.97 -6.14
CA LEU A 54 23.51 15.30 -7.52
C LEU A 54 24.04 16.72 -7.62
N PHE A 55 25.24 16.86 -8.16
CA PHE A 55 25.83 18.15 -8.49
C PHE A 55 25.82 18.35 -10.00
N VAL A 56 25.45 19.54 -10.44
CA VAL A 56 25.52 19.98 -11.82
C VAL A 56 26.43 21.20 -11.86
N GLY A 57 27.69 20.99 -12.21
CA GLY A 57 28.72 22.01 -12.04
C GLY A 57 28.88 22.32 -10.56
N THR A 58 28.75 23.60 -10.18
CA THR A 58 28.74 24.06 -8.78
C THR A 58 27.36 24.05 -8.13
N ARG A 59 26.32 23.69 -8.87
CA ARG A 59 24.93 23.73 -8.43
C ARG A 59 24.45 22.38 -7.93
N LYS A 60 23.88 22.36 -6.71
CA LYS A 60 23.10 21.22 -6.23
C LYS A 60 21.75 21.18 -6.94
N ILE A 61 21.41 20.06 -7.58
CA ILE A 61 20.07 19.84 -8.07
C ILE A 61 19.20 19.47 -6.88
N SER A 62 18.23 20.32 -6.56
CA SER A 62 17.27 19.99 -5.53
C SER A 62 16.36 18.87 -6.00
N LEU A 63 16.04 17.91 -5.13
CA LEU A 63 15.03 16.88 -5.41
C LEU A 63 13.67 17.46 -5.78
N LYS A 64 13.39 18.71 -5.40
CA LYS A 64 12.17 19.41 -5.78
C LYS A 64 12.14 19.73 -7.29
N GLU A 65 13.27 19.94 -7.91
CA GLU A 65 13.40 20.15 -9.36
C GLU A 65 13.26 18.85 -10.11
N ILE A 66 13.83 17.75 -9.58
CA ILE A 66 13.65 16.40 -10.13
C ILE A 66 12.21 15.92 -9.96
N LYS A 67 11.54 16.26 -8.85
CA LYS A 67 10.12 15.92 -8.58
C LYS A 67 9.12 16.53 -9.57
N LYS A 68 9.43 17.67 -10.15
CA LYS A 68 8.56 18.30 -11.15
C LYS A 68 8.59 17.59 -12.49
N ASP A 69 9.53 16.67 -12.65
CA ASP A 69 9.62 15.85 -13.84
C ASP A 69 8.66 14.63 -13.72
N PRO A 70 7.59 14.55 -14.54
CA PRO A 70 6.64 13.44 -14.47
C PRO A 70 7.28 12.07 -14.72
N ASP A 71 8.45 12.00 -15.38
CA ASP A 71 9.18 10.76 -15.58
C ASP A 71 10.00 10.31 -14.36
N PHE A 72 10.28 11.22 -13.42
CA PHE A 72 10.92 10.92 -12.14
C PHE A 72 9.96 11.05 -10.94
N GLY A 73 8.82 11.70 -11.10
CA GLY A 73 7.82 11.99 -10.06
C GLY A 73 6.59 11.12 -10.09
N GLY A 74 6.51 10.16 -10.98
CA GLY A 74 5.34 9.31 -11.17
C GLY A 74 5.15 8.22 -10.11
N GLY A 75 4.99 8.58 -8.88
CA GLY A 75 4.62 7.69 -7.80
C GLY A 75 3.13 7.75 -7.48
N GLY A 76 2.27 7.61 -8.48
CA GLY A 76 0.87 7.26 -8.26
C GLY A 76 0.71 5.75 -8.35
N SER A 77 0.17 5.11 -7.34
CA SER A 77 -0.34 3.73 -7.28
C SER A 77 0.47 2.67 -8.05
N GLY A 78 1.28 1.90 -7.34
CA GLY A 78 1.85 0.66 -7.85
C GLY A 78 3.29 0.77 -8.34
N ALA A 79 4.18 1.33 -7.53
CA ALA A 79 5.57 0.89 -7.57
C ALA A 79 5.56 -0.63 -7.44
N GLY A 80 6.16 -1.36 -8.39
CA GLY A 80 6.19 -2.82 -8.31
C GLY A 80 6.79 -3.27 -6.97
N ALA A 81 6.50 -4.48 -6.54
CA ALA A 81 6.95 -5.01 -5.24
C ALA A 81 8.46 -4.78 -5.00
N ASP A 82 9.27 -4.89 -6.06
CA ASP A 82 10.71 -4.67 -6.00
C ASP A 82 11.10 -3.23 -5.63
N VAL A 83 10.41 -2.24 -6.17
CA VAL A 83 10.68 -0.82 -5.83
C VAL A 83 10.25 -0.52 -4.40
N THR A 84 9.15 -1.12 -3.95
CA THR A 84 8.67 -0.98 -2.58
C THR A 84 9.69 -1.53 -1.59
N ALA A 85 10.20 -2.75 -1.82
CA ALA A 85 11.23 -3.35 -0.97
C ALA A 85 12.47 -2.45 -0.83
N ILE A 86 12.99 -1.95 -1.96
CA ILE A 86 14.17 -1.07 -1.97
C ILE A 86 13.92 0.22 -1.20
N VAL A 87 12.75 0.83 -1.36
CA VAL A 87 12.38 2.05 -0.63
C VAL A 87 12.33 1.82 0.87
N GLU A 88 11.79 0.71 1.31
CA GLU A 88 11.72 0.32 2.71
C GLU A 88 13.11 0.00 3.28
N CYS A 89 13.97 -0.69 2.52
CA CYS A 89 15.38 -0.88 2.88
C CYS A 89 16.14 0.45 3.00
N GLY A 90 15.95 1.37 2.07
CA GLY A 90 16.54 2.71 2.11
C GLY A 90 16.09 3.51 3.33
N GLN A 91 14.83 3.40 3.70
CA GLN A 91 14.29 4.03 4.91
C GLN A 91 14.92 3.44 6.18
N ALA A 92 15.01 2.11 6.28
CA ALA A 92 15.63 1.43 7.42
C ALA A 92 17.11 1.84 7.57
N LEU A 93 17.84 1.90 6.47
CA LEU A 93 19.24 2.31 6.44
C LEU A 93 19.44 3.75 6.93
N VAL A 94 18.60 4.70 6.47
CA VAL A 94 18.69 6.11 6.91
C VAL A 94 18.26 6.26 8.37
N CYS A 95 17.30 5.47 8.85
CA CYS A 95 16.99 5.40 10.27
C CYS A 95 18.18 4.89 11.08
N SER A 96 18.86 3.84 10.62
CA SER A 96 20.07 3.32 11.27
C SER A 96 21.18 4.36 11.34
N LEU A 97 21.41 5.11 10.26
CA LEU A 97 22.37 6.23 10.25
C LEU A 97 22.07 7.24 11.35
N VAL A 98 20.80 7.61 11.51
CA VAL A 98 20.37 8.60 12.52
C VAL A 98 20.51 8.07 13.95
N TYR A 99 20.12 6.81 14.19
CA TYR A 99 20.09 6.24 15.55
C TYR A 99 21.45 5.78 16.06
N ASN A 100 22.28 5.21 15.19
CA ASN A 100 23.50 4.52 15.60
C ASN A 100 24.78 5.30 15.28
N VAL A 101 24.85 5.94 14.14
CA VAL A 101 26.07 6.59 13.64
C VAL A 101 26.11 8.06 14.04
N LEU A 102 25.14 8.85 13.56
CA LEU A 102 25.16 10.31 13.78
C LEU A 102 24.51 10.73 15.11
N LYS A 103 23.58 9.95 15.62
CA LYS A 103 22.87 10.15 16.90
C LYS A 103 22.23 11.54 17.05
N ARG A 104 21.81 12.10 15.94
CA ARG A 104 21.15 13.42 15.84
C ARG A 104 20.22 13.45 14.64
N ALA A 105 19.32 14.42 14.58
CA ALA A 105 18.60 14.74 13.36
C ALA A 105 19.57 15.13 12.24
N ILE A 106 19.27 14.72 11.02
CA ILE A 106 20.13 14.87 9.85
C ILE A 106 19.49 15.78 8.80
N LYS A 107 20.35 16.33 7.95
CA LYS A 107 19.98 16.98 6.71
C LYS A 107 20.33 16.08 5.55
N TRP A 108 19.90 16.48 4.37
CA TRP A 108 20.21 15.78 3.14
C TRP A 108 21.73 15.59 2.92
N GLU A 109 22.50 16.60 3.26
CA GLU A 109 23.95 16.64 3.10
C GLU A 109 24.70 15.63 4.00
N ASP A 110 24.04 15.14 5.03
CA ASP A 110 24.62 14.15 5.96
C ASP A 110 24.58 12.71 5.39
N LEU A 111 23.91 12.50 4.26
CA LEU A 111 23.84 11.18 3.59
C LEU A 111 25.13 10.93 2.80
N THR A 112 26.16 10.46 3.46
CA THR A 112 27.45 10.09 2.86
C THR A 112 27.54 8.58 2.68
N LEU A 113 28.34 8.12 1.71
CA LEU A 113 28.56 6.68 1.50
C LEU A 113 29.19 6.03 2.73
N GLU A 114 30.19 6.67 3.34
CA GLU A 114 30.86 6.19 4.56
C GLU A 114 29.86 6.04 5.72
N GLY A 115 28.99 7.06 5.91
CA GLY A 115 27.95 7.01 6.94
C GLY A 115 26.95 5.89 6.72
N LEU A 116 26.53 5.68 5.47
CA LEU A 116 25.60 4.61 5.13
C LEU A 116 26.24 3.21 5.25
N GLN A 117 27.53 3.07 4.90
CA GLN A 117 28.30 1.83 5.15
C GLN A 117 28.34 1.49 6.64
N ALA A 118 28.69 2.48 7.49
CA ALA A 118 28.69 2.29 8.93
C ALA A 118 27.28 1.96 9.49
N ALA A 119 26.23 2.54 8.92
CA ALA A 119 24.86 2.27 9.31
C ALA A 119 24.39 0.85 8.97
N MET A 120 24.94 0.25 7.89
CA MET A 120 24.63 -1.14 7.48
C MET A 120 24.98 -2.18 8.54
N GLU A 121 25.96 -1.91 9.42
CA GLU A 121 26.34 -2.82 10.52
C GLU A 121 25.18 -3.10 11.50
N TYR A 122 24.19 -2.23 11.53
CA TYR A 122 23.00 -2.33 12.39
C TYR A 122 21.73 -2.62 11.60
N CYS A 123 21.88 -3.08 10.36
CA CYS A 123 20.77 -3.40 9.48
C CYS A 123 20.82 -4.87 9.05
N ASP A 124 19.62 -5.49 8.99
CA ASP A 124 19.40 -6.78 8.35
C ASP A 124 18.32 -6.56 7.29
N LEU A 125 18.75 -6.34 6.05
CA LEU A 125 17.92 -5.89 4.93
C LEU A 125 17.95 -6.92 3.80
N SER A 126 16.87 -6.99 3.03
CA SER A 126 16.78 -7.86 1.86
C SER A 126 17.68 -7.43 0.70
N ASP A 127 18.12 -6.16 0.69
CA ASP A 127 18.91 -5.57 -0.39
C ASP A 127 20.26 -5.06 0.09
N SER A 128 21.27 -5.16 -0.78
CA SER A 128 22.60 -4.63 -0.50
C SER A 128 22.63 -3.10 -0.54
N LEU A 129 23.63 -2.50 0.12
CA LEU A 129 23.85 -1.05 0.09
C LEU A 129 23.91 -0.50 -1.33
N ASP A 130 24.68 -1.15 -2.22
CA ASP A 130 24.81 -0.71 -3.61
C ASP A 130 23.46 -0.74 -4.34
N THR A 131 22.68 -1.79 -4.15
CA THR A 131 21.32 -1.91 -4.71
C THR A 131 20.42 -0.79 -4.20
N ILE A 132 20.44 -0.52 -2.89
CA ILE A 132 19.65 0.53 -2.28
C ILE A 132 20.03 1.90 -2.84
N ILE A 133 21.32 2.21 -2.92
CA ILE A 133 21.81 3.49 -3.46
C ILE A 133 21.47 3.63 -4.95
N GLU A 134 21.67 2.58 -5.73
CA GLU A 134 21.45 2.63 -7.18
C GLU A 134 19.99 2.71 -7.57
N ARG A 135 19.11 2.03 -6.82
CA ARG A 135 17.72 1.85 -7.20
C ARG A 135 16.72 2.68 -6.40
N SER A 136 17.13 3.33 -5.31
CA SER A 136 16.25 4.25 -4.56
C SER A 136 15.78 5.40 -5.45
N PRO A 137 14.47 5.63 -5.62
CA PRO A 137 13.99 6.77 -6.37
C PRO A 137 14.38 8.08 -5.66
N PRO A 138 14.94 9.08 -6.35
CA PRO A 138 15.44 10.32 -5.74
C PRO A 138 14.40 11.04 -4.88
N GLU A 139 13.15 11.00 -5.29
CA GLU A 139 12.04 11.63 -4.56
C GLU A 139 11.69 10.94 -3.24
N TRP A 140 12.17 9.71 -3.01
CA TRP A 140 11.99 9.01 -1.73
C TRP A 140 13.06 9.37 -0.71
N VAL A 141 14.24 9.77 -1.15
CA VAL A 141 15.36 10.04 -0.24
C VAL A 141 15.06 11.22 0.71
N GLN A 142 14.32 12.24 0.25
CA GLN A 142 13.82 13.28 1.16
C GLN A 142 12.81 12.73 2.18
N SER A 143 11.97 11.79 1.76
CA SER A 143 11.07 11.09 2.66
C SER A 143 11.87 10.31 3.72
N TYR A 144 12.96 9.65 3.34
CA TYR A 144 13.83 8.95 4.28
C TYR A 144 14.36 9.87 5.39
N VAL A 145 14.92 11.01 5.02
CA VAL A 145 15.46 11.99 5.98
C VAL A 145 14.37 12.48 6.94
N LYS A 146 13.20 12.86 6.41
CA LYS A 146 12.10 13.36 7.23
C LYS A 146 11.55 12.30 8.17
N SER A 147 11.33 11.09 7.65
CA SER A 147 10.82 9.97 8.45
C SER A 147 11.81 9.56 9.54
N ALA A 148 13.10 9.45 9.21
CA ALA A 148 14.13 9.13 10.19
C ALA A 148 14.23 10.18 11.30
N ASN A 149 14.15 11.47 10.95
CA ASN A 149 14.21 12.56 11.91
C ASN A 149 13.02 12.59 12.86
N ILE A 150 11.79 12.43 12.32
CA ILE A 150 10.59 12.42 13.18
C ILE A 150 10.55 11.19 14.08
N LEU A 151 10.98 10.04 13.55
CA LEU A 151 11.08 8.82 14.34
C LEU A 151 12.11 8.98 15.47
N TYR A 152 13.31 9.45 15.16
CA TYR A 152 14.36 9.69 16.15
C TYR A 152 13.95 10.70 17.22
N LYS A 153 13.23 11.77 16.85
CA LYS A 153 12.75 12.78 17.79
C LYS A 153 11.70 12.24 18.76
N ASN A 154 10.75 11.44 18.24
CA ASN A 154 9.54 11.09 18.97
C ASN A 154 9.53 9.65 19.51
N TYR A 155 10.41 8.78 19.01
CA TYR A 155 10.43 7.38 19.40
C TYR A 155 11.83 6.90 19.81
N LYS A 156 12.23 7.25 21.02
CA LYS A 156 13.51 6.81 21.60
C LYS A 156 13.43 5.35 22.01
N MET A 157 14.37 4.53 21.54
CA MET A 157 14.51 3.14 21.98
C MET A 157 15.17 3.06 23.35
N SER A 158 14.93 1.93 24.06
CA SER A 158 15.41 1.71 25.44
C SER A 158 16.90 1.41 25.56
N GLY A 159 17.61 1.28 24.47
CA GLY A 159 19.04 0.96 24.44
C GLY A 159 19.68 1.25 23.09
N THR A 160 20.99 1.03 23.04
CA THR A 160 21.82 1.11 21.84
C THR A 160 22.72 -0.10 21.74
N PRO A 161 23.06 -0.61 20.56
CA PRO A 161 22.59 -0.13 19.26
C PRO A 161 21.11 -0.46 19.00
N VAL A 162 20.51 0.25 18.03
CA VAL A 162 19.17 -0.03 17.51
C VAL A 162 19.32 -0.75 16.17
N TYR A 163 18.80 -1.96 16.07
CA TYR A 163 18.82 -2.75 14.86
C TYR A 163 17.58 -2.47 14.01
N PHE A 164 17.76 -2.47 12.69
CA PHE A 164 16.71 -2.23 11.72
C PHE A 164 16.59 -3.41 10.76
N HIS A 165 15.38 -3.92 10.61
CA HIS A 165 15.10 -5.14 9.86
C HIS A 165 14.10 -4.88 8.74
N ARG A 166 14.37 -5.42 7.55
CA ARG A 166 13.45 -5.46 6.42
C ARG A 166 13.66 -6.74 5.60
N GLY A 167 12.64 -7.61 5.56
CA GLY A 167 12.74 -8.90 4.88
C GLY A 167 13.76 -9.86 5.51
N SER A 168 14.05 -9.68 6.79
CA SER A 168 15.08 -10.40 7.54
C SER A 168 14.55 -11.67 8.19
N THR A 169 15.49 -12.54 8.62
CA THR A 169 15.16 -13.70 9.45
C THR A 169 14.47 -13.29 10.75
N PHE A 170 14.91 -12.19 11.37
CA PHE A 170 14.27 -11.65 12.58
C PHE A 170 12.79 -11.34 12.35
N MET A 171 12.44 -10.67 11.25
CA MET A 171 11.04 -10.41 10.90
C MET A 171 10.25 -11.69 10.69
N ASN A 172 10.83 -12.66 9.99
CA ASN A 172 10.20 -13.94 9.72
C ASN A 172 9.89 -14.71 11.02
N GLU A 173 10.79 -14.67 12.01
CA GLU A 173 10.58 -15.27 13.32
C GLU A 173 9.45 -14.58 14.10
N VAL A 174 9.34 -13.24 14.05
CA VAL A 174 8.21 -12.51 14.63
C VAL A 174 6.90 -12.93 13.98
N TYR A 175 6.86 -13.00 12.65
CA TYR A 175 5.67 -13.43 11.91
C TYR A 175 5.34 -14.92 12.09
N ALA A 176 6.34 -15.77 12.44
CA ALA A 176 6.08 -17.18 12.75
C ALA A 176 5.15 -17.33 13.95
N SER A 177 5.30 -16.50 15.00
CA SER A 177 4.38 -16.50 16.15
C SER A 177 2.94 -16.17 15.72
N LYS A 178 2.76 -15.16 14.88
CA LYS A 178 1.45 -14.83 14.30
C LYS A 178 0.88 -15.99 13.48
N LYS A 179 1.73 -16.66 12.68
CA LYS A 179 1.28 -17.77 11.84
C LYS A 179 0.73 -18.92 12.68
N ILE A 180 1.34 -19.23 13.82
CA ILE A 180 0.87 -20.30 14.74
C ILE A 180 -0.55 -19.95 15.23
N VAL A 181 -0.75 -18.72 15.74
CA VAL A 181 -2.07 -18.27 16.21
C VAL A 181 -3.10 -18.30 15.08
N TYR A 182 -2.73 -17.83 13.90
CA TYR A 182 -3.64 -17.79 12.74
C TYR A 182 -4.03 -19.20 12.26
N ASP A 183 -3.07 -20.13 12.22
CA ASP A 183 -3.33 -21.50 11.78
C ASP A 183 -4.24 -22.24 12.79
N ALA A 184 -4.12 -21.92 14.09
CA ALA A 184 -5.00 -22.44 15.14
C ALA A 184 -6.41 -21.83 15.04
N ASP A 185 -6.49 -20.51 14.89
CA ASP A 185 -7.75 -19.78 14.72
C ASP A 185 -8.54 -20.28 13.51
N LYS A 186 -7.87 -20.47 12.38
CA LYS A 186 -8.49 -20.95 11.12
C LYS A 186 -9.10 -22.36 11.26
N LYS A 187 -8.61 -23.19 12.19
CA LYS A 187 -9.11 -24.53 12.44
C LYS A 187 -10.21 -24.57 13.49
N SER A 188 -10.48 -23.45 14.15
CA SER A 188 -11.54 -23.35 15.14
C SER A 188 -12.92 -23.38 14.50
N ASP A 189 -13.93 -23.73 15.27
CA ASP A 189 -15.34 -23.72 14.81
C ASP A 189 -15.85 -22.30 14.54
N ASN A 190 -15.21 -21.29 15.11
CA ASN A 190 -15.57 -19.89 14.93
C ASN A 190 -14.33 -19.01 14.70
N PRO A 191 -13.74 -19.04 13.50
CA PRO A 191 -12.56 -18.26 13.19
C PRO A 191 -12.79 -16.75 13.40
N GLN A 192 -11.88 -16.11 14.10
CA GLN A 192 -11.94 -14.67 14.37
C GLN A 192 -11.33 -13.85 13.23
N ALA A 193 -10.23 -14.34 12.65
CA ALA A 193 -9.57 -13.69 11.55
C ALA A 193 -10.12 -14.16 10.20
N PRO A 194 -10.17 -13.28 9.17
CA PRO A 194 -10.53 -13.67 7.83
C PRO A 194 -9.60 -14.73 7.24
N GLY A 195 -10.10 -15.54 6.30
CA GLY A 195 -9.36 -16.63 5.67
C GLY A 195 -8.09 -16.22 4.90
N SER A 196 -7.88 -14.93 4.67
CA SER A 196 -6.67 -14.33 4.05
C SER A 196 -6.11 -13.21 4.92
N PHE A 197 -5.85 -13.46 6.18
CA PHE A 197 -5.29 -12.49 7.12
C PHE A 197 -3.76 -12.45 7.00
N SER A 198 -3.26 -11.60 6.09
CA SER A 198 -1.83 -11.43 5.79
C SER A 198 -1.03 -10.76 6.93
N ASP A 199 0.28 -10.82 6.84
CA ASP A 199 1.17 -10.26 7.86
C ASP A 199 1.04 -8.75 7.98
N ASP A 200 0.87 -8.04 6.84
CA ASP A 200 0.61 -6.60 6.80
C ASP A 200 -0.76 -6.20 7.37
N LYS A 201 -1.71 -7.14 7.52
CA LYS A 201 -2.98 -6.91 8.20
C LYS A 201 -2.88 -7.12 9.70
N TRP A 202 -1.99 -7.99 10.12
CA TRP A 202 -1.67 -8.14 11.52
C TRP A 202 -0.79 -6.98 12.01
N ASN A 203 0.35 -6.74 11.36
CA ASN A 203 1.25 -5.63 11.64
C ASN A 203 1.78 -5.06 10.32
N PRO A 204 1.34 -3.86 9.92
CA PRO A 204 1.78 -3.23 8.68
C PRO A 204 3.16 -2.57 8.80
N GLY A 205 4.00 -3.04 9.70
CA GLY A 205 5.38 -2.59 9.84
C GLY A 205 6.19 -2.95 8.60
N ASP A 206 6.43 -1.98 7.74
CA ASP A 206 7.29 -2.11 6.56
C ASP A 206 8.74 -2.39 6.98
N ILE A 207 9.14 -1.83 8.13
CA ILE A 207 10.41 -2.12 8.81
C ILE A 207 10.16 -2.41 10.29
N TRP A 208 11.07 -3.17 10.90
CA TRP A 208 11.08 -3.37 12.34
C TRP A 208 12.35 -2.77 12.94
N MET A 209 12.20 -2.08 14.06
CA MET A 209 13.32 -1.57 14.84
C MET A 209 13.33 -2.20 16.23
N THR A 210 14.53 -2.59 16.70
CA THR A 210 14.70 -3.30 17.96
C THR A 210 16.04 -3.01 18.61
N THR A 211 16.10 -3.15 19.94
CA THR A 211 17.38 -3.18 20.71
C THR A 211 17.82 -4.62 21.00
N LEU A 212 17.10 -5.61 20.52
CA LEU A 212 17.34 -7.00 20.77
C LEU A 212 18.10 -7.65 19.61
N LYS A 213 19.12 -8.45 19.90
CA LYS A 213 19.86 -9.22 18.88
C LYS A 213 19.12 -10.46 18.38
N LYS A 214 18.16 -10.96 19.17
CA LYS A 214 17.33 -12.11 18.84
C LYS A 214 15.89 -11.80 19.15
N VAL A 215 14.98 -12.45 18.44
CA VAL A 215 13.55 -12.34 18.72
C VAL A 215 13.28 -12.84 20.15
N PRO A 216 12.61 -12.05 20.98
CA PRO A 216 12.22 -12.49 22.30
C PRO A 216 11.13 -13.57 22.19
N THR A 217 10.90 -14.30 23.27
CA THR A 217 9.74 -15.18 23.36
C THR A 217 8.47 -14.36 23.22
N ILE A 218 7.68 -14.66 22.20
CA ILE A 218 6.38 -14.05 21.91
C ILE A 218 5.34 -15.17 22.04
N SER A 219 4.30 -14.92 22.81
CA SER A 219 3.20 -15.88 23.00
C SER A 219 2.51 -16.17 21.67
N SER A 220 2.19 -17.43 21.45
CA SER A 220 1.45 -17.90 20.28
C SER A 220 0.16 -18.66 20.65
N ASP A 221 -0.35 -18.44 21.87
CA ASP A 221 -1.53 -19.16 22.39
C ASP A 221 -2.85 -18.56 21.86
N SER A 222 -2.88 -17.25 21.68
CA SER A 222 -4.08 -16.53 21.23
C SER A 222 -3.72 -15.19 20.60
N TRP A 223 -4.65 -14.59 19.84
CA TRP A 223 -4.52 -13.23 19.33
C TRP A 223 -4.27 -12.21 20.44
N SER A 224 -4.94 -12.37 21.58
CA SER A 224 -4.82 -11.45 22.72
C SER A 224 -3.42 -11.52 23.34
N SER A 225 -2.91 -12.71 23.64
CA SER A 225 -1.57 -12.87 24.23
C SER A 225 -0.47 -12.43 23.28
N LEU A 226 -0.56 -12.81 21.99
CA LEU A 226 0.36 -12.38 20.94
C LEU A 226 0.43 -10.85 20.84
N ASN A 227 -0.72 -10.20 20.72
CA ASN A 227 -0.79 -8.74 20.56
C ASN A 227 -0.37 -8.01 21.83
N LYS A 228 -0.63 -8.59 23.01
CA LYS A 228 -0.17 -8.04 24.29
C LYS A 228 1.36 -8.02 24.36
N ASP A 229 2.03 -9.11 24.00
CA ASP A 229 3.49 -9.19 24.04
C ASP A 229 4.13 -8.19 23.07
N ILE A 230 3.61 -8.07 21.84
CA ILE A 230 4.08 -7.04 20.88
C ILE A 230 3.88 -5.63 21.45
N TYR A 231 2.73 -5.36 22.06
CA TYR A 231 2.44 -4.07 22.68
C TYR A 231 3.40 -3.78 23.85
N ASP A 232 3.61 -4.74 24.74
CA ASP A 232 4.50 -4.59 25.89
C ASP A 232 5.95 -4.36 25.46
N LEU A 233 6.43 -5.08 24.44
CA LEU A 233 7.74 -4.86 23.84
C LEU A 233 7.88 -3.46 23.22
N ALA A 234 6.83 -2.97 22.56
CA ALA A 234 6.81 -1.63 21.99
C ALA A 234 6.75 -0.53 23.08
N ARG A 235 5.96 -0.73 24.13
CA ARG A 235 5.92 0.18 25.29
C ARG A 235 7.24 0.20 26.05
N ALA A 236 7.90 -0.95 26.20
CA ALA A 236 9.25 -1.04 26.75
C ALA A 236 10.33 -0.49 25.79
N LYS A 237 9.95 0.00 24.60
CA LYS A 237 10.88 0.53 23.58
C LYS A 237 11.95 -0.47 23.18
N LYS A 238 11.61 -1.75 23.14
CA LYS A 238 12.53 -2.85 22.77
C LYS A 238 12.30 -3.39 21.37
N LEU A 239 11.06 -3.41 20.89
CA LEU A 239 10.68 -3.91 19.56
C LEU A 239 9.45 -3.16 19.06
N VAL A 240 9.48 -2.67 17.81
CA VAL A 240 8.32 -2.03 17.18
C VAL A 240 8.34 -2.17 15.66
N GLY A 241 7.18 -2.50 15.08
CA GLY A 241 6.93 -2.38 13.64
C GLY A 241 6.62 -0.94 13.26
N VAL A 242 7.22 -0.45 12.20
CA VAL A 242 7.05 0.93 11.70
C VAL A 242 6.50 0.87 10.27
N SER A 243 5.28 1.35 10.09
CA SER A 243 4.67 1.50 8.75
C SER A 243 5.05 2.83 8.14
N LEU A 244 5.49 2.78 6.89
CA LEU A 244 6.08 3.90 6.17
C LEU A 244 5.15 4.39 5.06
N LYS A 245 4.95 5.70 5.02
CA LYS A 245 4.33 6.35 3.87
C LYS A 245 5.28 7.38 3.29
N LYS A 246 5.15 7.67 2.02
CA LYS A 246 5.94 8.74 1.40
C LYS A 246 5.58 10.07 2.05
N VAL A 247 6.53 10.63 2.79
CA VAL A 247 6.34 11.90 3.50
C VAL A 247 6.45 13.07 2.53
N GLY A 248 5.45 13.94 2.53
CA GLY A 248 5.42 15.16 1.74
C GLY A 248 6.15 16.34 2.40
N ALA A 249 5.43 17.43 2.68
CA ALA A 249 6.00 18.63 3.30
C ALA A 249 6.36 18.40 4.77
N THR A 250 5.46 17.81 5.55
CA THR A 250 5.59 17.55 6.98
C THR A 250 5.44 16.08 7.26
N ALA A 251 6.28 15.54 8.15
CA ALA A 251 6.18 14.17 8.65
C ALA A 251 5.33 14.15 9.92
N HIS A 252 4.47 13.16 10.02
CA HIS A 252 3.66 12.87 11.20
C HIS A 252 3.97 11.46 11.70
N ILE A 253 3.84 11.26 13.01
CA ILE A 253 4.01 9.95 13.64
C ILE A 253 2.77 9.67 14.49
N GLU A 254 2.20 8.48 14.33
CA GLU A 254 1.00 8.04 15.02
C GLU A 254 1.16 6.61 15.51
N GLU A 255 0.63 6.32 16.71
CA GLU A 255 0.58 4.97 17.27
C GLU A 255 -0.78 4.34 16.95
N TYR A 256 -0.78 3.09 16.49
CA TYR A 256 -1.98 2.33 16.13
C TYR A 256 -2.12 1.07 16.96
N ASN A 257 -3.36 0.65 17.19
CA ASN A 257 -3.71 -0.58 17.89
C ASN A 257 -3.14 -0.67 19.32
N ALA A 258 -2.97 0.47 20.00
CA ALA A 258 -2.68 0.47 21.43
C ALA A 258 -3.83 -0.23 22.19
N LEU A 259 -3.49 -1.14 23.12
CA LEU A 259 -4.49 -1.94 23.85
C LEU A 259 -5.49 -1.09 24.63
N SER A 260 -5.07 0.10 25.09
CA SER A 260 -5.92 1.06 25.79
C SER A 260 -6.83 1.90 24.89
N ALA A 261 -6.57 1.91 23.56
CA ALA A 261 -7.23 2.80 22.61
C ALA A 261 -8.06 2.06 21.54
N LYS A 262 -8.31 0.76 21.70
CA LYS A 262 -9.26 0.04 20.84
C LYS A 262 -10.67 0.52 21.13
N GLU A 263 -10.97 1.73 20.63
CA GLU A 263 -12.34 2.23 20.63
C GLU A 263 -13.18 1.30 19.75
N ASN A 264 -14.21 0.70 20.35
CA ASN A 264 -15.30 0.02 19.64
C ASN A 264 -16.19 1.08 18.95
N LYS A 265 -15.60 1.85 18.03
CA LYS A 265 -16.33 2.83 17.26
C LYS A 265 -16.99 2.14 16.08
N ASP A 266 -18.29 1.98 16.15
CA ASP A 266 -19.08 1.55 15.01
C ASP A 266 -19.23 2.71 14.02
N TYR A 267 -18.85 2.46 12.77
CA TYR A 267 -19.02 3.41 11.69
C TYR A 267 -20.41 3.22 11.05
N ARG A 268 -21.07 4.32 10.75
CA ARG A 268 -22.37 4.28 10.07
C ARG A 268 -22.17 4.10 8.56
N TYR A 269 -22.92 3.17 7.98
CA TYR A 269 -23.11 3.10 6.54
C TYR A 269 -23.91 4.30 6.05
N GLY A 270 -23.39 5.03 5.05
CA GLY A 270 -23.96 6.27 4.52
C GLY A 270 -24.59 6.15 3.13
N GLY A 271 -24.43 5.01 2.47
CA GLY A 271 -24.99 4.79 1.13
C GLY A 271 -23.99 4.25 0.11
N PHE A 272 -24.51 3.89 -1.05
CA PHE A 272 -23.74 3.49 -2.23
C PHE A 272 -23.88 4.50 -3.36
N ARG A 273 -22.81 4.59 -4.17
CA ARG A 273 -22.80 5.29 -5.44
C ARG A 273 -22.19 4.37 -6.49
N VAL A 274 -22.99 3.98 -7.49
CA VAL A 274 -22.64 2.98 -8.52
C VAL A 274 -22.02 3.60 -9.79
N THR A 275 -21.88 4.91 -9.82
CA THR A 275 -21.25 5.67 -10.90
C THR A 275 -20.26 6.68 -10.34
N SER A 276 -19.22 7.01 -11.09
CA SER A 276 -18.36 8.13 -10.73
C SER A 276 -19.01 9.45 -11.15
N ALA A 277 -19.04 10.44 -10.27
CA ALA A 277 -19.54 11.78 -10.57
C ALA A 277 -18.66 12.54 -11.58
N THR A 278 -17.40 12.11 -11.75
CA THR A 278 -16.39 12.76 -12.59
C THR A 278 -16.15 12.04 -13.91
N GLU A 279 -16.52 10.78 -14.04
CA GLU A 279 -16.34 10.01 -15.28
C GLU A 279 -17.45 10.34 -16.27
N ARG A 280 -17.05 10.98 -17.36
CA ARG A 280 -17.92 11.26 -18.50
C ARG A 280 -17.48 10.40 -19.67
N GLY A 281 -18.43 9.84 -20.40
CA GLY A 281 -18.15 9.00 -21.55
C GLY A 281 -19.34 8.98 -22.51
N PRO A 282 -19.17 8.37 -23.69
CA PRO A 282 -20.23 8.28 -24.70
C PRO A 282 -21.34 7.28 -24.35
N LEU A 283 -21.09 6.43 -23.35
CA LEU A 283 -22.05 5.40 -22.92
C LEU A 283 -22.99 5.92 -21.82
N PRO A 284 -24.11 5.24 -21.57
CA PRO A 284 -24.97 5.56 -20.44
C PRO A 284 -24.21 5.56 -19.11
N PRO A 285 -24.60 6.39 -18.13
CA PRO A 285 -23.81 6.63 -16.90
C PRO A 285 -23.39 5.37 -16.17
N PHE A 286 -24.23 4.35 -16.09
CA PHE A 286 -23.92 3.07 -15.44
C PHE A 286 -22.66 2.39 -16.04
N PHE A 287 -22.40 2.58 -17.32
CA PHE A 287 -21.31 1.94 -18.06
C PHE A 287 -20.06 2.81 -18.18
N ASN A 288 -20.05 4.02 -17.66
CA ASN A 288 -18.85 4.86 -17.66
C ASN A 288 -17.87 4.53 -16.55
N SER A 289 -18.29 3.82 -15.50
CA SER A 289 -17.42 3.41 -14.38
C SER A 289 -17.63 1.94 -14.04
N ILE A 290 -16.52 1.24 -13.76
CA ILE A 290 -16.54 -0.11 -13.17
C ILE A 290 -16.63 -0.07 -11.65
N ASP A 291 -16.42 1.09 -11.06
CA ASP A 291 -16.26 1.29 -9.63
C ASP A 291 -17.61 1.38 -8.90
N LEU A 292 -17.57 0.92 -7.66
CA LEU A 292 -18.62 1.15 -6.67
C LEU A 292 -18.02 1.92 -5.51
N TYR A 293 -18.71 2.90 -5.00
CA TYR A 293 -18.30 3.67 -3.85
C TYR A 293 -19.29 3.45 -2.70
N MET A 294 -18.76 3.10 -1.53
CA MET A 294 -19.53 2.93 -0.31
C MET A 294 -19.10 3.96 0.73
N THR A 295 -20.01 4.78 1.18
CA THR A 295 -19.74 5.75 2.25
C THR A 295 -19.84 5.08 3.62
N VAL A 296 -18.82 5.25 4.47
CA VAL A 296 -18.76 4.71 5.83
C VAL A 296 -18.23 5.78 6.76
N GLY A 297 -19.12 6.38 7.56
CA GLY A 297 -18.79 7.60 8.32
C GLY A 297 -18.33 8.71 7.36
N GLU A 298 -17.16 9.27 7.64
CA GLU A 298 -16.55 10.32 6.81
C GLU A 298 -15.64 9.76 5.70
N LYS A 299 -15.56 8.44 5.55
CA LYS A 299 -14.68 7.77 4.59
C LYS A 299 -15.47 7.14 3.47
N GLU A 300 -14.80 6.92 2.35
CA GLU A 300 -15.33 6.22 1.20
C GLU A 300 -14.47 5.01 0.87
N ILE A 301 -15.11 3.86 0.65
CA ILE A 301 -14.46 2.66 0.14
C ILE A 301 -14.85 2.50 -1.32
N GLN A 302 -13.86 2.46 -2.20
CA GLN A 302 -14.02 2.20 -3.63
C GLN A 302 -13.81 0.70 -3.89
N PHE A 303 -14.82 0.02 -4.44
CA PHE A 303 -14.72 -1.37 -4.89
C PHE A 303 -14.54 -1.41 -6.40
N ARG A 304 -13.52 -2.14 -6.84
CA ARG A 304 -13.16 -2.25 -8.26
C ARG A 304 -12.33 -3.48 -8.58
N ALA A 305 -12.22 -3.81 -9.87
CA ALA A 305 -11.18 -4.72 -10.34
C ALA A 305 -9.78 -4.10 -10.18
N THR A 306 -8.80 -4.95 -9.98
CA THR A 306 -7.38 -4.59 -9.99
C THR A 306 -6.69 -5.15 -11.23
N SER A 307 -5.37 -5.39 -11.19
CA SER A 307 -4.63 -5.98 -12.28
C SER A 307 -4.99 -7.47 -12.46
N GLY A 308 -5.88 -7.77 -13.36
CA GLY A 308 -6.32 -9.14 -13.70
C GLY A 308 -7.82 -9.24 -13.91
N GLU A 309 -8.26 -10.25 -14.68
CA GLU A 309 -9.65 -10.37 -15.10
C GLU A 309 -10.61 -10.65 -13.95
N ALA A 310 -10.14 -11.24 -12.87
CA ALA A 310 -10.95 -11.73 -11.77
C ALA A 310 -10.56 -11.19 -10.39
N SER A 311 -9.72 -10.15 -10.32
CA SER A 311 -9.35 -9.53 -9.06
C SER A 311 -10.29 -8.38 -8.71
N TRP A 312 -10.98 -8.49 -7.58
CA TRP A 312 -11.89 -7.49 -7.04
C TRP A 312 -11.54 -7.16 -5.60
N GLN A 313 -11.51 -5.87 -5.26
CA GLN A 313 -11.14 -5.41 -3.92
C GLN A 313 -11.80 -4.09 -3.57
N GLY A 314 -11.87 -3.78 -2.27
CA GLY A 314 -12.19 -2.47 -1.73
C GLY A 314 -10.92 -1.70 -1.34
N GLU A 315 -10.91 -0.38 -1.59
CA GLU A 315 -9.82 0.53 -1.19
C GLU A 315 -10.41 1.74 -0.48
N ILE A 316 -9.91 2.05 0.73
CA ILE A 316 -10.28 3.30 1.41
C ILE A 316 -9.70 4.47 0.62
N LYS A 317 -10.55 5.38 0.18
CA LYS A 317 -10.12 6.61 -0.51
C LYS A 317 -9.42 7.55 0.45
N GLY A 318 -8.26 8.02 0.05
CA GLY A 318 -7.50 9.07 0.74
C GLY A 318 -7.22 10.22 -0.20
N ALA A 319 -6.81 11.36 0.32
CA ALA A 319 -6.55 12.56 -0.47
C ALA A 319 -5.40 12.36 -1.49
N THR A 320 -4.39 11.56 -1.14
CA THR A 320 -3.19 11.34 -1.96
C THR A 320 -2.86 9.87 -2.23
N ALA A 321 -3.35 8.96 -1.40
CA ALA A 321 -3.11 7.51 -1.52
C ALA A 321 -4.25 6.73 -0.87
N ALA A 322 -4.39 5.45 -1.21
CA ALA A 322 -5.34 4.57 -0.55
C ALA A 322 -5.03 4.45 0.95
N GLY A 323 -6.05 4.60 1.78
CA GLY A 323 -5.95 4.46 3.24
C GLY A 323 -5.88 3.02 3.73
N GLY A 324 -5.92 2.06 2.80
CA GLY A 324 -5.87 0.61 3.05
C GLY A 324 -6.74 -0.15 2.06
N LYS A 325 -6.60 -1.48 2.04
CA LYS A 325 -7.27 -2.36 1.08
C LYS A 325 -7.92 -3.56 1.77
N ILE A 326 -9.03 -4.02 1.19
CA ILE A 326 -9.69 -5.28 1.56
C ILE A 326 -9.93 -6.08 0.28
N GLY A 327 -9.30 -7.26 0.16
CA GLY A 327 -9.49 -8.16 -0.97
C GLY A 327 -10.88 -8.78 -0.99
N GLY A 328 -11.36 -9.18 -2.18
CA GLY A 328 -12.70 -9.73 -2.38
C GLY A 328 -13.02 -10.94 -1.48
N GLY A 329 -12.04 -11.83 -1.25
CA GLY A 329 -12.22 -12.97 -0.34
C GLY A 329 -12.52 -12.55 1.10
N ASN A 330 -11.93 -11.45 1.58
CA ASN A 330 -12.18 -10.93 2.91
C ASN A 330 -13.50 -10.16 3.00
N VAL A 331 -13.88 -9.44 1.93
CA VAL A 331 -15.24 -8.88 1.80
C VAL A 331 -16.28 -10.00 1.92
N ASN A 332 -16.06 -11.09 1.19
CA ASN A 332 -16.92 -12.27 1.21
C ASN A 332 -17.01 -12.92 2.60
N PHE A 333 -15.89 -13.01 3.32
CA PHE A 333 -15.84 -13.51 4.69
C PHE A 333 -16.77 -12.72 5.62
N TYR A 334 -16.64 -11.40 5.65
CA TYR A 334 -17.47 -10.55 6.52
C TYR A 334 -18.94 -10.55 6.10
N LEU A 335 -19.25 -10.58 4.80
CA LEU A 335 -20.63 -10.73 4.37
C LEU A 335 -21.23 -12.04 4.87
N LYS A 336 -20.57 -13.18 4.63
CA LYS A 336 -21.04 -14.49 5.09
C LYS A 336 -21.21 -14.55 6.61
N LYS A 337 -20.28 -13.98 7.36
CA LYS A 337 -20.32 -13.91 8.81
C LYS A 337 -21.61 -13.28 9.33
N TYR A 338 -22.13 -12.26 8.66
CA TYR A 338 -23.26 -11.47 9.15
C TYR A 338 -24.57 -11.71 8.41
N THR A 339 -24.54 -12.18 7.15
CA THR A 339 -25.74 -12.39 6.33
C THR A 339 -25.99 -13.86 5.96
N GLY A 340 -25.02 -14.73 6.18
CA GLY A 340 -25.05 -16.10 5.69
C GLY A 340 -24.73 -16.24 4.21
N GLU A 341 -24.70 -15.14 3.44
CA GLU A 341 -24.47 -15.12 2.00
C GLU A 341 -23.17 -14.42 1.64
N GLY A 342 -22.54 -14.85 0.55
CA GLY A 342 -21.33 -14.24 0.01
C GLY A 342 -21.49 -13.84 -1.44
N VAL A 343 -20.67 -12.90 -1.89
CA VAL A 343 -20.63 -12.48 -3.28
C VAL A 343 -20.11 -13.61 -4.16
N PHE A 344 -19.16 -14.39 -3.65
CA PHE A 344 -18.62 -15.58 -4.31
C PHE A 344 -19.28 -16.85 -3.74
N ASP A 345 -20.22 -17.41 -4.47
CA ASP A 345 -20.75 -18.73 -4.18
C ASP A 345 -20.09 -19.83 -5.02
N ARG A 346 -19.14 -19.44 -5.90
CA ARG A 346 -18.43 -20.28 -6.86
C ARG A 346 -16.94 -19.94 -6.87
N GLU A 347 -16.13 -20.87 -7.38
CA GLU A 347 -14.73 -20.59 -7.65
C GLU A 347 -14.57 -19.46 -8.69
N GLU A 348 -13.50 -18.71 -8.60
CA GLU A 348 -13.21 -17.54 -9.44
C GLU A 348 -13.26 -17.88 -10.94
N LYS A 349 -12.70 -19.02 -11.35
CA LYS A 349 -12.77 -19.52 -12.73
C LYS A 349 -14.20 -19.76 -13.22
N GLU A 350 -15.08 -20.25 -12.36
CA GLU A 350 -16.50 -20.48 -12.69
C GLU A 350 -17.23 -19.15 -12.88
N VAL A 351 -16.91 -18.13 -12.08
CA VAL A 351 -17.48 -16.78 -12.23
C VAL A 351 -17.12 -16.19 -13.59
N ILE A 352 -15.85 -16.28 -14.00
CA ILE A 352 -15.40 -15.79 -15.31
C ILE A 352 -16.14 -16.50 -16.46
N THR A 353 -16.33 -17.81 -16.34
CA THR A 353 -17.08 -18.57 -17.32
C THR A 353 -18.57 -18.20 -17.32
N PHE A 354 -19.13 -18.02 -16.13
CA PHE A 354 -20.51 -17.59 -15.95
C PHE A 354 -20.80 -16.22 -16.58
N THR A 355 -19.86 -15.25 -16.49
CA THR A 355 -20.03 -13.92 -17.10
C THR A 355 -20.21 -13.92 -18.62
N LYS A 356 -20.02 -15.07 -19.29
CA LYS A 356 -20.25 -15.26 -20.72
C LYS A 356 -21.60 -15.89 -21.04
N SER A 357 -22.37 -16.28 -20.03
CA SER A 357 -23.65 -16.99 -20.20
C SER A 357 -24.84 -16.03 -20.32
N LYS A 358 -25.92 -16.53 -20.98
CA LYS A 358 -27.19 -15.78 -21.07
C LYS A 358 -27.81 -15.54 -19.67
N ASP A 359 -27.65 -16.49 -18.76
CA ASP A 359 -28.22 -16.41 -17.42
C ASP A 359 -27.51 -15.34 -16.59
N PHE A 360 -26.20 -15.15 -16.82
CA PHE A 360 -25.46 -14.04 -16.24
C PHE A 360 -26.09 -12.69 -16.60
N PHE A 361 -26.35 -12.42 -17.88
CA PHE A 361 -26.93 -11.15 -18.32
C PHE A 361 -28.32 -10.91 -17.75
N LYS A 362 -29.15 -11.97 -17.60
CA LYS A 362 -30.46 -11.85 -16.95
C LYS A 362 -30.34 -11.47 -15.49
N GLU A 363 -29.43 -12.13 -14.75
CA GLU A 363 -29.20 -11.83 -13.33
C GLU A 363 -28.58 -10.45 -13.17
N PHE A 364 -27.59 -10.10 -13.97
CA PHE A 364 -26.94 -8.81 -13.92
C PHE A 364 -27.93 -7.66 -14.21
N TYR A 365 -28.79 -7.83 -15.21
CA TYR A 365 -29.83 -6.86 -15.52
C TYR A 365 -30.88 -6.72 -14.40
N ARG A 366 -31.24 -7.84 -13.74
CA ARG A 366 -32.12 -7.82 -12.57
C ARG A 366 -31.52 -6.97 -11.45
N LEU A 367 -30.22 -7.17 -11.15
CA LEU A 367 -29.49 -6.41 -10.14
C LEU A 367 -29.35 -4.93 -10.53
N TYR A 368 -29.06 -4.65 -11.81
CA TYR A 368 -29.02 -3.30 -12.34
C TYR A 368 -30.34 -2.57 -12.14
N LYS A 369 -31.46 -3.16 -12.51
CA LYS A 369 -32.79 -2.55 -12.31
C LYS A 369 -33.11 -2.30 -10.83
N LYS A 370 -32.62 -3.16 -9.96
CA LYS A 370 -32.92 -3.08 -8.51
C LYS A 370 -32.11 -1.97 -7.82
N HIS A 371 -30.88 -1.73 -8.23
CA HIS A 371 -29.92 -0.93 -7.48
C HIS A 371 -29.40 0.31 -8.19
N PHE A 372 -29.68 0.49 -9.47
CA PHE A 372 -29.30 1.69 -10.17
C PHE A 372 -30.44 2.74 -10.06
N ASP A 373 -30.10 3.93 -9.61
CA ASP A 373 -31.03 5.03 -9.33
C ASP A 373 -31.24 5.98 -10.53
N GLY A 374 -30.55 5.71 -11.67
CA GLY A 374 -30.69 6.47 -12.91
C GLY A 374 -31.71 5.84 -13.88
N THR A 375 -31.71 6.36 -15.10
CA THR A 375 -32.59 5.86 -16.18
C THR A 375 -32.23 4.41 -16.52
N ILE A 376 -33.20 3.51 -16.40
CA ILE A 376 -33.06 2.10 -16.69
C ILE A 376 -33.14 1.86 -18.19
N LEU A 377 -32.11 1.22 -18.75
CA LEU A 377 -32.07 0.82 -20.15
C LEU A 377 -32.96 -0.41 -20.40
N PRO A 378 -33.50 -0.56 -21.61
CA PRO A 378 -34.03 -1.86 -22.07
C PRO A 378 -32.96 -2.95 -21.98
N TYR A 379 -33.39 -4.21 -21.84
CA TYR A 379 -32.49 -5.35 -21.68
C TYR A 379 -31.46 -5.50 -22.80
N GLU A 380 -31.91 -5.34 -24.04
CA GLU A 380 -31.07 -5.46 -25.22
C GLU A 380 -29.98 -4.39 -25.24
N ASP A 381 -30.34 -3.13 -24.97
CA ASP A 381 -29.39 -2.02 -24.88
C ASP A 381 -28.41 -2.21 -23.73
N PHE A 382 -28.86 -2.73 -22.58
CA PHE A 382 -28.01 -3.07 -21.47
C PHE A 382 -26.94 -4.09 -21.86
N VAL A 383 -27.33 -5.18 -22.54
CA VAL A 383 -26.40 -6.24 -22.98
C VAL A 383 -25.42 -5.71 -24.01
N ILE A 384 -25.86 -4.87 -24.96
CA ILE A 384 -24.98 -4.24 -25.96
C ILE A 384 -23.90 -3.40 -25.26
N ASN A 385 -24.30 -2.51 -24.36
CA ASN A 385 -23.36 -1.62 -23.64
C ASN A 385 -22.39 -2.39 -22.73
N ALA A 386 -22.89 -3.44 -22.05
CA ALA A 386 -22.05 -4.32 -21.24
C ALA A 386 -20.95 -5.00 -22.07
N ASN A 387 -21.31 -5.54 -23.25
CA ASN A 387 -20.36 -6.19 -24.16
C ASN A 387 -19.36 -5.19 -24.77
N LEU A 388 -19.76 -3.95 -25.06
CA LEU A 388 -18.85 -2.91 -25.52
C LEU A 388 -17.78 -2.64 -24.47
N LYS A 389 -18.19 -2.48 -23.19
CA LYS A 389 -17.25 -2.26 -22.09
C LYS A 389 -16.35 -3.46 -21.80
N GLN A 390 -16.85 -4.67 -21.94
CA GLN A 390 -16.01 -5.87 -21.79
C GLN A 390 -14.85 -5.89 -22.78
N LYS A 391 -15.07 -5.43 -24.02
CA LYS A 391 -14.01 -5.34 -25.05
C LYS A 391 -12.93 -4.31 -24.71
N GLU A 392 -13.31 -3.25 -24.00
CA GLU A 392 -12.37 -2.21 -23.56
C GLU A 392 -11.57 -2.64 -22.31
N SER A 393 -12.18 -3.44 -21.42
CA SER A 393 -11.60 -3.85 -20.16
C SER A 393 -11.99 -5.27 -19.81
N ALA A 394 -11.02 -6.17 -19.77
CA ALA A 394 -11.22 -7.60 -19.51
C ALA A 394 -11.94 -7.87 -18.17
N GLY A 395 -11.69 -7.08 -17.14
CA GLY A 395 -12.31 -7.22 -15.82
C GLY A 395 -13.64 -6.49 -15.65
N TYR A 396 -14.12 -5.79 -16.68
CA TYR A 396 -15.27 -4.89 -16.51
C TYR A 396 -16.55 -5.60 -16.03
N LEU A 397 -17.00 -6.60 -16.76
CA LEU A 397 -18.26 -7.30 -16.41
C LEU A 397 -18.17 -7.98 -15.06
N PHE A 398 -17.02 -8.63 -14.78
CA PHE A 398 -16.75 -9.25 -13.49
C PHE A 398 -16.89 -8.21 -12.36
N SER A 399 -16.13 -7.14 -12.42
CA SER A 399 -16.13 -6.11 -11.38
C SER A 399 -17.51 -5.47 -11.18
N LYS A 400 -18.17 -5.10 -12.26
CA LYS A 400 -19.47 -4.44 -12.19
C LYS A 400 -20.56 -5.36 -11.64
N TYR A 401 -20.56 -6.62 -12.07
CA TYR A 401 -21.47 -7.64 -11.54
C TYR A 401 -21.23 -7.88 -10.04
N MET A 402 -19.95 -8.02 -9.64
CA MET A 402 -19.59 -8.21 -8.24
C MET A 402 -20.04 -7.03 -7.36
N ASN A 403 -19.91 -5.80 -7.88
CA ASN A 403 -20.42 -4.62 -7.22
C ASN A 403 -21.94 -4.67 -7.01
N MET A 404 -22.70 -5.07 -8.04
CA MET A 404 -24.16 -5.16 -7.93
C MET A 404 -24.61 -6.28 -6.98
N LYS A 405 -23.95 -7.43 -7.05
CA LYS A 405 -24.24 -8.56 -6.15
C LYS A 405 -23.88 -8.21 -4.69
N PHE A 406 -22.77 -7.51 -4.49
CA PHE A 406 -22.38 -7.00 -3.19
C PHE A 406 -23.44 -6.07 -2.60
N ILE A 407 -23.94 -5.09 -3.38
CA ILE A 407 -25.02 -4.20 -2.94
C ILE A 407 -26.26 -5.00 -2.55
N ASP A 408 -26.63 -5.97 -3.35
CA ASP A 408 -27.85 -6.78 -3.14
C ASP A 408 -27.81 -7.51 -1.80
N ILE A 409 -26.70 -8.22 -1.51
CA ILE A 409 -26.49 -8.93 -0.26
C ILE A 409 -26.37 -7.97 0.90
N PHE A 410 -25.58 -6.91 0.78
CA PHE A 410 -25.35 -5.94 1.84
C PHE A 410 -26.67 -5.24 2.25
N LEU A 411 -27.48 -4.84 1.28
CA LEU A 411 -28.75 -4.16 1.53
C LEU A 411 -29.88 -5.09 2.02
N SER A 412 -29.74 -6.41 1.90
CA SER A 412 -30.68 -7.36 2.50
C SER A 412 -30.59 -7.38 4.03
N ALA A 413 -29.42 -7.02 4.57
CA ALA A 413 -29.21 -6.95 6.02
C ALA A 413 -29.93 -5.74 6.65
N ASN A 414 -30.25 -5.82 7.92
CA ASN A 414 -30.77 -4.68 8.68
C ASN A 414 -29.68 -3.61 8.90
N VAL A 415 -30.09 -2.40 9.31
CA VAL A 415 -29.20 -1.22 9.47
C VAL A 415 -28.04 -1.50 10.44
N GLN A 416 -28.31 -2.18 11.57
CA GLN A 416 -27.26 -2.49 12.54
C GLN A 416 -26.22 -3.44 11.97
N THR A 417 -26.65 -4.47 11.26
CA THR A 417 -25.77 -5.42 10.57
C THR A 417 -24.96 -4.74 9.48
N ARG A 418 -25.56 -3.84 8.68
CA ARG A 418 -24.84 -3.04 7.68
C ARG A 418 -23.72 -2.22 8.31
N ASN A 419 -24.00 -1.57 9.43
CA ASN A 419 -22.99 -0.78 10.15
C ASN A 419 -21.82 -1.66 10.65
N LYS A 420 -22.11 -2.86 11.17
CA LYS A 420 -21.07 -3.81 11.59
C LYS A 420 -20.20 -4.26 10.41
N ILE A 421 -20.80 -4.66 9.29
CA ILE A 421 -20.07 -5.05 8.08
C ILE A 421 -19.18 -3.89 7.60
N ALA A 422 -19.74 -2.68 7.50
CA ALA A 422 -19.02 -1.50 7.05
C ALA A 422 -17.86 -1.15 7.99
N THR A 423 -18.06 -1.28 9.30
CA THR A 423 -17.03 -1.09 10.33
C THR A 423 -15.90 -2.10 10.17
N ASP A 424 -16.23 -3.38 10.01
CA ASP A 424 -15.21 -4.44 9.82
C ASP A 424 -14.41 -4.24 8.55
N PHE A 425 -15.02 -3.76 7.45
CA PHE A 425 -14.31 -3.43 6.22
C PHE A 425 -13.29 -2.31 6.43
N LEU A 426 -13.68 -1.22 7.11
CA LEU A 426 -12.76 -0.13 7.41
C LEU A 426 -11.63 -0.58 8.33
N ARG A 427 -11.97 -1.30 9.40
CA ARG A 427 -10.99 -1.79 10.38
C ARG A 427 -10.00 -2.76 9.72
N TYR A 428 -10.49 -3.68 8.91
CA TYR A 428 -9.62 -4.59 8.15
C TYR A 428 -8.72 -3.84 7.17
N ALA A 429 -9.29 -2.96 6.35
CA ALA A 429 -8.53 -2.22 5.36
C ALA A 429 -7.44 -1.36 6.00
N ALA A 430 -7.73 -0.76 7.16
CA ALA A 430 -6.80 0.06 7.93
C ALA A 430 -5.83 -0.73 8.82
N SER A 431 -5.85 -2.06 8.80
CA SER A 431 -5.07 -2.93 9.71
C SER A 431 -5.34 -2.60 11.19
N ASN A 432 -6.60 -2.41 11.54
CA ASN A 432 -7.09 -2.03 12.88
C ASN A 432 -8.21 -2.96 13.34
N THR A 433 -8.08 -4.26 13.10
CA THR A 433 -8.99 -5.29 13.62
C THR A 433 -8.58 -5.69 15.05
N ASP A 434 -9.40 -6.47 15.72
CA ASP A 434 -9.06 -7.01 17.04
C ASP A 434 -7.84 -7.94 17.00
N GLN A 435 -7.56 -8.52 15.84
CA GLN A 435 -6.40 -9.37 15.59
C GLN A 435 -5.15 -8.57 15.20
N SER A 436 -5.27 -7.29 14.84
CA SER A 436 -4.11 -6.46 14.45
C SER A 436 -3.30 -6.04 15.66
N SER A 437 -1.98 -6.10 15.55
CA SER A 437 -1.04 -5.75 16.62
C SER A 437 -0.66 -4.26 16.60
N PHE A 438 -0.02 -3.81 17.66
CA PHE A 438 0.51 -2.44 17.77
C PHE A 438 1.57 -2.15 16.71
N PHE A 439 1.54 -0.97 16.13
CA PHE A 439 2.57 -0.43 15.26
C PHE A 439 2.62 1.09 15.30
N VAL A 440 3.72 1.64 14.80
CA VAL A 440 3.90 3.08 14.60
C VAL A 440 3.79 3.38 13.10
N LYS A 441 3.05 4.40 12.73
CA LYS A 441 2.93 4.85 11.33
C LYS A 441 3.57 6.21 11.16
N ILE A 442 4.34 6.36 10.09
CA ILE A 442 4.90 7.62 9.63
C ILE A 442 4.26 8.00 8.30
N SER A 443 3.69 9.21 8.23
CA SER A 443 2.98 9.70 7.06
C SER A 443 3.23 11.19 6.82
#